data_a652d7a1d7145182018cd25551c31275
#
_entry.id   a652d7a1d7145182018cd25551c31275
#
_cell.length_a   1.000
_cell.length_b   1.000
_cell.length_c   1.000
_cell.angle_alpha   90.00
_cell.angle_beta   90.00
_cell.angle_gamma   90.00
#
_symmetry.space_group_name_H-M   'P 1'
#
loop_
_entity.id
_entity.type
_entity.pdbx_description
1 polymer ?
#
loop_
_entity_poly.entity_id
_entity_poly.type
_entity_poly.pdbx_seq_one_letter_code
_entity_poly.pdbx_strand_id
1 'polypeptide(L)'
;PIKMDFTFEETPKDKDGKEIEGADKIKKVETRTLNSMEPLWTKNKSEIKQEEYNEFFKNQFHEWEDPMEVFHTKAEGSVSYTALLCIPAHAPFNLYQQDYEPGLQLYSRHVFIMDKCKDLLPDYLRFMKGLVDSPDLSLNISRELLQQSRELKVIGRALEKNILKALGRKLKNDRESYEKFWNEFGKSLKIGVYNSMYTGSSDTRDKLKDLLLFMSSKDGKLVTLKEYVDRMPESQKKIYYATAKDKETIENLPQMETLRDKGIEVLYLLDPVDEFAIETIHQYEEK
;
A
#
# COMPACT_ATOMS: atom_id res chain seq x y z
N PRO A 1 25.23 -19.91 10.29
CA PRO A 1 23.88 -20.43 10.12
C PRO A 1 23.67 -21.67 11.00
N ILE A 2 22.52 -21.72 11.66
CA ILE A 2 22.10 -22.91 12.41
C ILE A 2 21.45 -23.85 11.40
N LYS A 3 22.00 -25.07 11.31
CA LYS A 3 21.42 -26.12 10.46
C LYS A 3 20.71 -27.14 11.35
N MET A 4 19.58 -27.63 10.89
CA MET A 4 18.80 -28.65 11.56
C MET A 4 18.39 -29.72 10.57
N ASP A 5 18.54 -30.97 10.97
CA ASP A 5 18.11 -32.12 10.17
C ASP A 5 16.65 -32.47 10.49
N PHE A 6 15.82 -32.44 9.47
CA PHE A 6 14.42 -32.88 9.54
C PHE A 6 14.33 -34.28 8.96
N THR A 7 13.86 -35.20 9.77
CA THR A 7 13.60 -36.56 9.31
C THR A 7 12.11 -36.71 9.04
N PHE A 8 11.73 -37.06 7.83
CA PHE A 8 10.37 -37.37 7.46
C PHE A 8 10.32 -38.73 6.71
N GLU A 9 9.19 -39.37 6.80
CA GLU A 9 8.95 -40.66 6.13
C GLU A 9 8.21 -40.37 4.81
N GLU A 10 8.79 -40.81 3.70
CA GLU A 10 8.19 -40.68 2.38
C GLU A 10 7.87 -42.06 1.82
N THR A 11 6.67 -42.26 1.28
CA THR A 11 6.31 -43.50 0.58
C THR A 11 7.01 -43.52 -0.78
N PRO A 12 7.69 -44.60 -1.16
CA PRO A 12 8.33 -44.72 -2.46
C PRO A 12 7.32 -44.51 -3.59
N LYS A 13 7.72 -43.75 -4.63
CA LYS A 13 6.93 -43.57 -5.84
C LYS A 13 7.45 -44.39 -6.98
N ASP A 14 6.56 -44.87 -7.83
CA ASP A 14 6.92 -45.58 -9.06
C ASP A 14 7.46 -44.61 -10.14
N LYS A 15 7.80 -45.16 -11.33
CA LYS A 15 8.34 -44.40 -12.46
C LYS A 15 7.35 -43.35 -13.00
N ASP A 16 6.08 -43.47 -12.67
CA ASP A 16 4.99 -42.60 -13.08
C ASP A 16 4.60 -41.61 -11.98
N GLY A 17 5.35 -41.58 -10.84
CA GLY A 17 5.16 -40.64 -9.73
C GLY A 17 4.03 -41.01 -8.76
N LYS A 18 3.43 -42.20 -8.87
CA LYS A 18 2.39 -42.69 -7.96
C LYS A 18 3.01 -43.43 -6.77
N GLU A 19 2.41 -43.26 -5.59
CA GLU A 19 2.84 -43.95 -4.38
C GLU A 19 2.62 -45.46 -4.51
N ILE A 20 3.64 -46.25 -4.14
CA ILE A 20 3.59 -47.72 -4.18
C ILE A 20 2.87 -48.20 -2.90
N GLU A 21 1.64 -48.68 -3.04
CA GLU A 21 0.86 -49.22 -1.92
C GLU A 21 1.58 -50.44 -1.30
N GLY A 22 1.77 -50.39 0.03
CA GLY A 22 2.40 -51.49 0.78
C GLY A 22 3.94 -51.45 0.81
N ALA A 23 4.60 -50.46 0.24
CA ALA A 23 6.05 -50.31 0.36
C ALA A 23 6.43 -49.70 1.72
N ASP A 24 7.52 -50.21 2.30
CA ASP A 24 8.08 -49.67 3.54
C ASP A 24 8.48 -48.19 3.32
N LYS A 25 8.07 -47.32 4.24
CA LYS A 25 8.40 -45.89 4.21
C LYS A 25 9.90 -45.70 4.35
N ILE A 26 10.45 -44.90 3.46
CA ILE A 26 11.88 -44.53 3.48
C ILE A 26 12.04 -43.28 4.33
N LYS A 27 12.92 -43.33 5.33
CA LYS A 27 13.31 -42.16 6.11
C LYS A 27 14.22 -41.28 5.26
N LYS A 28 13.77 -40.08 4.98
CA LYS A 28 14.54 -39.08 4.28
C LYS A 28 14.95 -37.96 5.27
N VAL A 29 16.22 -37.67 5.26
CA VAL A 29 16.77 -36.55 6.08
C VAL A 29 17.05 -35.39 5.18
N GLU A 30 16.44 -34.24 5.50
CA GLU A 30 16.68 -32.99 4.81
C GLU A 30 17.31 -32.00 5.81
N THR A 31 18.52 -31.54 5.50
CA THR A 31 19.19 -30.52 6.30
C THR A 31 18.70 -29.15 5.87
N ARG A 32 17.95 -28.45 6.73
CA ARG A 32 17.50 -27.08 6.49
C ARG A 32 18.29 -26.08 7.32
N THR A 33 18.61 -24.96 6.72
CA THR A 33 19.19 -23.82 7.43
C THR A 33 18.06 -23.07 8.11
N LEU A 34 18.04 -23.04 9.45
CA LEU A 34 16.98 -22.42 10.24
C LEU A 34 17.07 -20.89 10.31
N ASN A 35 18.29 -20.34 10.16
CA ASN A 35 18.49 -18.90 10.09
C ASN A 35 19.47 -18.55 8.99
N SER A 36 19.12 -17.55 8.20
CA SER A 36 20.04 -16.83 7.33
C SER A 36 20.79 -15.80 8.20
N MET A 37 22.13 -15.79 8.11
CA MET A 37 22.91 -14.73 8.78
C MET A 37 22.89 -13.41 8.02
N GLU A 38 22.36 -13.42 6.80
CA GLU A 38 22.24 -12.24 5.95
C GLU A 38 20.75 -11.87 5.84
N PRO A 39 20.37 -10.68 6.35
CA PRO A 39 19.01 -10.19 6.25
C PRO A 39 18.60 -10.01 4.78
N LEU A 40 17.35 -10.35 4.44
CA LEU A 40 16.85 -10.30 3.06
C LEU A 40 17.04 -8.91 2.42
N TRP A 41 16.78 -7.85 3.19
CA TRP A 41 16.86 -6.46 2.69
C TRP A 41 18.29 -5.98 2.41
N THR A 42 19.32 -6.70 2.85
CA THR A 42 20.72 -6.36 2.57
C THR A 42 21.22 -6.96 1.25
N LYS A 43 20.56 -8.00 0.74
CA LYS A 43 20.89 -8.63 -0.52
C LYS A 43 20.61 -7.72 -1.71
N ASN A 44 21.25 -8.00 -2.83
CA ASN A 44 20.97 -7.29 -4.07
C ASN A 44 19.57 -7.69 -4.57
N LYS A 45 18.76 -6.69 -4.94
CA LYS A 45 17.40 -6.90 -5.44
C LYS A 45 17.33 -7.89 -6.63
N SER A 46 18.34 -7.89 -7.49
CA SER A 46 18.43 -8.78 -8.65
C SER A 46 18.63 -10.26 -8.31
N GLU A 47 19.06 -10.55 -7.08
CA GLU A 47 19.33 -11.90 -6.59
C GLU A 47 18.18 -12.51 -5.80
N ILE A 48 17.16 -11.69 -5.48
CA ILE A 48 16.02 -12.10 -4.66
C ILE A 48 14.84 -12.43 -5.58
N LYS A 49 14.28 -13.62 -5.40
CA LYS A 49 13.07 -14.04 -6.09
C LYS A 49 11.83 -13.50 -5.41
N GLN A 50 10.73 -13.39 -6.15
CA GLN A 50 9.46 -12.91 -5.61
C GLN A 50 8.97 -13.78 -4.44
N GLU A 51 9.17 -15.09 -4.52
CA GLU A 51 8.79 -16.05 -3.48
C GLU A 51 9.51 -15.75 -2.15
N GLU A 52 10.79 -15.34 -2.19
CA GLU A 52 11.54 -14.99 -0.98
C GLU A 52 10.98 -13.72 -0.30
N TYR A 53 10.53 -12.74 -1.10
CA TYR A 53 9.82 -11.56 -0.56
C TYR A 53 8.48 -11.93 0.06
N ASN A 54 7.73 -12.81 -0.60
CA ASN A 54 6.42 -13.25 -0.13
C ASN A 54 6.54 -14.04 1.18
N GLU A 55 7.50 -14.97 1.26
CA GLU A 55 7.78 -15.71 2.48
C GLU A 55 8.26 -14.81 3.61
N PHE A 56 9.15 -13.86 3.31
CA PHE A 56 9.60 -12.89 4.29
C PHE A 56 8.41 -12.08 4.84
N PHE A 57 7.54 -11.58 3.98
CA PHE A 57 6.37 -10.79 4.37
C PHE A 57 5.43 -11.60 5.28
N LYS A 58 5.08 -12.82 4.89
CA LYS A 58 4.20 -13.69 5.67
C LYS A 58 4.79 -14.04 7.03
N ASN A 59 6.07 -14.38 7.08
CA ASN A 59 6.73 -14.79 8.32
C ASN A 59 6.99 -13.60 9.27
N GLN A 60 7.43 -12.45 8.73
CA GLN A 60 7.80 -11.30 9.54
C GLN A 60 6.60 -10.52 10.08
N PHE A 61 5.53 -10.44 9.30
CA PHE A 61 4.35 -9.65 9.64
C PHE A 61 3.12 -10.51 9.98
N HIS A 62 3.29 -11.83 10.07
CA HIS A 62 2.23 -12.80 10.40
C HIS A 62 1.02 -12.71 9.46
N GLU A 63 1.30 -12.53 8.18
CA GLU A 63 0.30 -12.48 7.12
C GLU A 63 0.11 -13.86 6.49
N TRP A 64 -1.11 -14.11 6.00
CA TRP A 64 -1.46 -15.40 5.38
C TRP A 64 -1.31 -15.37 3.86
N GLU A 65 -1.47 -14.20 3.27
CA GLU A 65 -1.45 -14.00 1.82
C GLU A 65 -0.19 -13.25 1.38
N ASP A 66 0.11 -13.37 0.10
CA ASP A 66 1.21 -12.64 -0.53
C ASP A 66 0.89 -11.15 -0.59
N PRO A 67 1.86 -10.26 -0.50
CA PRO A 67 1.62 -8.82 -0.60
C PRO A 67 1.20 -8.44 -2.03
N MET A 68 0.31 -7.44 -2.17
CA MET A 68 -0.05 -6.85 -3.47
C MET A 68 1.14 -6.21 -4.18
N GLU A 69 2.06 -5.64 -3.42
CA GLU A 69 3.23 -4.93 -3.95
C GLU A 69 4.38 -4.98 -2.96
N VAL A 70 5.60 -5.09 -3.48
CA VAL A 70 6.83 -5.05 -2.70
C VAL A 70 7.74 -3.94 -3.20
N PHE A 71 8.20 -3.09 -2.29
CA PHE A 71 9.15 -2.02 -2.56
C PHE A 71 10.46 -2.33 -1.87
N HIS A 72 11.46 -2.78 -2.63
CA HIS A 72 12.82 -2.92 -2.13
C HIS A 72 13.66 -1.77 -2.70
N THR A 73 14.08 -0.86 -1.83
CA THR A 73 14.81 0.37 -2.19
C THR A 73 16.09 0.46 -1.39
N LYS A 74 17.20 0.68 -2.09
CA LYS A 74 18.46 1.09 -1.49
C LYS A 74 18.78 2.50 -1.96
N ALA A 75 19.03 3.40 -1.03
CA ALA A 75 19.37 4.79 -1.33
C ALA A 75 20.69 5.15 -0.64
N GLU A 76 21.55 5.82 -1.38
CA GLU A 76 22.81 6.35 -0.93
C GLU A 76 22.85 7.84 -1.25
N GLY A 77 23.14 8.69 -0.27
CA GLY A 77 23.10 10.14 -0.45
C GLY A 77 23.33 10.91 0.85
N SER A 78 22.59 11.97 1.08
CA SER A 78 22.65 12.73 2.34
C SER A 78 22.24 11.90 3.56
N VAL A 79 21.41 10.91 3.35
CA VAL A 79 21.06 9.85 4.30
C VAL A 79 21.01 8.54 3.51
N SER A 80 21.75 7.55 3.99
CA SER A 80 21.77 6.21 3.39
C SER A 80 20.77 5.30 4.10
N TYR A 81 20.00 4.53 3.34
CA TYR A 81 19.07 3.57 3.92
C TYR A 81 18.72 2.45 2.93
N THR A 82 18.30 1.35 3.48
CA THR A 82 17.59 0.29 2.76
C THR A 82 16.19 0.17 3.31
N ALA A 83 15.20 0.05 2.45
CA ALA A 83 13.80 -0.14 2.83
C ALA A 83 13.21 -1.33 2.08
N LEU A 84 12.52 -2.19 2.81
CA LEU A 84 11.71 -3.27 2.28
C LEU A 84 10.28 -3.09 2.78
N LEU A 85 9.42 -2.56 1.91
CA LEU A 85 8.04 -2.21 2.23
C LEU A 85 7.09 -3.07 1.42
N CYS A 86 5.92 -3.35 1.98
CA CYS A 86 4.89 -4.15 1.35
C CYS A 86 3.51 -3.50 1.52
N ILE A 87 2.67 -3.64 0.49
CA ILE A 87 1.23 -3.41 0.59
C ILE A 87 0.58 -4.77 0.85
N PRO A 88 -0.14 -4.96 1.97
CA PRO A 88 -0.87 -6.21 2.23
C PRO A 88 -1.93 -6.50 1.17
N ALA A 89 -2.36 -7.76 1.06
CA ALA A 89 -3.45 -8.15 0.16
C ALA A 89 -4.79 -7.55 0.57
N HIS A 90 -5.03 -7.47 1.89
CA HIS A 90 -6.28 -6.96 2.46
C HIS A 90 -6.02 -5.95 3.58
N ALA A 91 -6.95 -5.02 3.71
CA ALA A 91 -6.94 -4.07 4.81
C ALA A 91 -7.29 -4.80 6.12
N PRO A 92 -6.49 -4.63 7.20
CA PRO A 92 -6.88 -5.12 8.51
C PRO A 92 -8.23 -4.53 8.93
N PHE A 93 -9.10 -5.34 9.56
CA PHE A 93 -10.43 -4.92 9.97
C PHE A 93 -10.43 -3.70 10.92
N ASN A 94 -9.34 -3.52 11.67
CA ASN A 94 -9.15 -2.41 12.61
C ASN A 94 -8.32 -1.26 12.03
N LEU A 95 -8.02 -1.23 10.72
CA LEU A 95 -7.14 -0.23 10.09
C LEU A 95 -7.49 1.22 10.48
N TYR A 96 -8.78 1.52 10.64
CA TYR A 96 -9.29 2.86 10.98
C TYR A 96 -9.71 3.01 12.44
N GLN A 97 -9.44 2.02 13.29
CA GLN A 97 -9.76 2.06 14.71
C GLN A 97 -8.63 2.70 15.51
N GLN A 98 -8.92 3.15 16.73
CA GLN A 98 -7.94 3.83 17.59
C GLN A 98 -6.85 2.89 18.12
N ASP A 99 -7.15 1.60 18.23
CA ASP A 99 -6.22 0.56 18.68
C ASP A 99 -5.27 0.08 17.60
N TYR A 100 -5.46 0.50 16.33
CA TYR A 100 -4.53 0.19 15.27
C TYR A 100 -3.23 0.97 15.42
N GLU A 101 -2.14 0.25 15.54
CA GLU A 101 -0.80 0.84 15.64
C GLU A 101 -0.06 0.78 14.30
N PRO A 102 -0.07 1.86 13.51
CA PRO A 102 0.70 1.93 12.28
C PRO A 102 2.19 2.07 12.56
N GLY A 103 3.01 1.78 11.58
CA GLY A 103 4.43 2.06 11.60
C GLY A 103 5.26 0.94 10.99
N LEU A 104 6.46 1.30 10.61
CA LEU A 104 7.45 0.41 10.03
C LEU A 104 8.46 -0.03 11.09
N GLN A 105 9.00 -1.21 10.93
CA GLN A 105 10.14 -1.64 11.73
C GLN A 105 11.36 -0.80 11.40
N LEU A 106 12.06 -0.36 12.43
CA LEU A 106 13.27 0.46 12.28
C LEU A 106 14.49 -0.31 12.75
N TYR A 107 15.49 -0.33 11.89
CA TYR A 107 16.81 -0.90 12.15
C TYR A 107 17.89 0.17 11.98
N SER A 108 18.99 0.02 12.68
CA SER A 108 20.21 0.77 12.46
C SER A 108 21.38 -0.19 12.39
N ARG A 109 22.11 -0.20 11.26
CA ARG A 109 23.22 -1.13 11.01
C ARG A 109 22.83 -2.58 11.30
N HIS A 110 21.65 -2.97 10.81
CA HIS A 110 21.04 -4.30 10.98
C HIS A 110 20.64 -4.65 12.43
N VAL A 111 20.72 -3.68 13.36
CA VAL A 111 20.25 -3.85 14.74
C VAL A 111 18.82 -3.32 14.85
N PHE A 112 17.94 -4.12 15.39
CA PHE A 112 16.53 -3.75 15.63
C PHE A 112 16.42 -2.64 16.67
N ILE A 113 15.70 -1.57 16.34
CA ILE A 113 15.47 -0.41 17.22
C ILE A 113 14.05 -0.41 17.77
N MET A 114 13.06 -0.51 16.87
CA MET A 114 11.63 -0.51 17.24
C MET A 114 10.77 -1.18 16.20
N ASP A 115 9.64 -1.72 16.64
CA ASP A 115 8.71 -2.44 15.77
C ASP A 115 7.81 -1.50 14.97
N LYS A 116 7.42 -0.36 15.54
CA LYS A 116 6.44 0.55 14.92
C LYS A 116 6.91 2.00 15.00
N CYS A 117 7.70 2.40 14.01
CA CYS A 117 8.12 3.78 13.84
C CYS A 117 7.02 4.54 13.05
N LYS A 118 6.17 5.27 13.77
CA LYS A 118 5.03 6.01 13.20
C LYS A 118 5.45 7.20 12.34
N ASP A 119 6.66 7.73 12.58
CA ASP A 119 7.14 8.97 11.96
C ASP A 119 7.77 8.76 10.57
N LEU A 120 7.92 7.51 10.14
CA LEU A 120 8.49 7.19 8.82
C LEU A 120 7.51 7.43 7.68
N LEU A 121 6.21 7.22 7.89
CA LEU A 121 5.21 7.41 6.86
C LEU A 121 4.06 8.28 7.40
N PRO A 122 3.46 9.10 6.54
CA PRO A 122 2.25 9.83 6.90
C PRO A 122 1.08 8.87 7.16
N ASP A 123 0.14 9.31 7.99
CA ASP A 123 -0.95 8.46 8.48
C ASP A 123 -1.81 7.85 7.37
N TYR A 124 -1.96 8.51 6.24
CA TYR A 124 -2.70 7.94 5.11
C TYR A 124 -2.01 6.73 4.43
N LEU A 125 -0.73 6.46 4.76
CA LEU A 125 -0.02 5.24 4.38
C LEU A 125 0.09 4.23 5.53
N ARG A 126 -0.78 4.33 6.53
CA ARG A 126 -0.80 3.50 7.73
C ARG A 126 -0.95 2.00 7.49
N PHE A 127 -1.45 1.62 6.31
CA PHE A 127 -1.59 0.23 5.89
C PHE A 127 -0.26 -0.42 5.45
N MET A 128 0.77 0.38 5.22
CA MET A 128 2.07 -0.14 4.80
C MET A 128 2.72 -0.96 5.90
N LYS A 129 3.25 -2.13 5.53
CA LYS A 129 4.09 -2.97 6.39
C LYS A 129 5.50 -3.03 5.83
N GLY A 130 6.47 -3.27 6.68
CA GLY A 130 7.85 -3.35 6.23
C GLY A 130 8.84 -2.82 7.23
N LEU A 131 10.06 -2.62 6.75
CA LEU A 131 11.16 -2.14 7.55
C LEU A 131 12.02 -1.11 6.82
N VAL A 132 12.73 -0.34 7.63
CA VAL A 132 13.79 0.57 7.18
C VAL A 132 15.03 0.30 8.01
N ASP A 133 16.17 0.20 7.36
CA ASP A 133 17.49 0.03 7.97
C ASP A 133 18.41 1.14 7.47
N SER A 134 18.93 1.95 8.39
CA SER A 134 19.83 3.05 8.05
C SER A 134 21.05 3.09 8.95
N PRO A 135 22.27 3.08 8.39
CA PRO A 135 23.50 3.21 9.16
C PRO A 135 23.68 4.60 9.77
N ASP A 136 22.94 5.60 9.27
CA ASP A 136 23.06 7.00 9.69
C ASP A 136 22.21 7.31 10.93
N LEU A 137 21.36 6.36 11.36
CA LEU A 137 20.61 6.46 12.60
C LEU A 137 21.48 6.04 13.78
N SER A 138 21.50 6.84 14.83
CA SER A 138 22.27 6.54 16.04
C SER A 138 21.57 5.48 16.89
N LEU A 139 22.33 4.47 17.33
CA LEU A 139 21.85 3.41 18.22
C LEU A 139 21.59 3.89 19.66
N ASN A 140 22.18 5.02 20.06
CA ASN A 140 22.12 5.54 21.43
C ASN A 140 21.04 6.60 21.64
N ILE A 141 20.16 6.81 20.68
CA ILE A 141 19.10 7.82 20.79
C ILE A 141 17.86 7.17 21.42
N SER A 142 17.26 7.87 22.41
CA SER A 142 15.96 7.48 22.92
C SER A 142 14.89 7.54 21.82
N ARG A 143 13.82 6.76 21.94
CA ARG A 143 12.72 6.76 20.95
C ARG A 143 12.15 8.17 20.69
N GLU A 144 12.09 9.01 21.71
CA GLU A 144 11.61 10.39 21.64
C GLU A 144 12.52 11.31 20.82
N LEU A 145 13.84 11.13 20.92
CA LEU A 145 14.81 11.89 20.12
C LEU A 145 14.87 11.41 18.67
N LEU A 146 14.63 10.11 18.41
CA LEU A 146 14.51 9.60 17.04
C LEU A 146 13.37 10.28 16.28
N GLN A 147 12.23 10.52 16.92
CA GLN A 147 11.07 11.18 16.31
C GLN A 147 11.37 12.59 15.79
N GLN A 148 12.35 13.27 16.35
CA GLN A 148 12.78 14.59 15.91
C GLN A 148 13.95 14.57 14.92
N SER A 149 14.46 13.37 14.57
CA SER A 149 15.64 13.26 13.74
C SER A 149 15.37 13.76 12.31
N ARG A 150 16.34 14.52 11.79
CA ARG A 150 16.32 15.01 10.41
C ARG A 150 16.38 13.84 9.42
N GLU A 151 17.14 12.82 9.76
CA GLU A 151 17.37 11.62 8.96
C GLU A 151 16.04 10.87 8.73
N LEU A 152 15.25 10.65 9.78
CA LEU A 152 13.93 10.01 9.64
C LEU A 152 12.99 10.81 8.73
N LYS A 153 12.98 12.13 8.87
CA LYS A 153 12.16 12.99 7.99
C LYS A 153 12.60 12.94 6.53
N VAL A 154 13.91 12.85 6.26
CA VAL A 154 14.44 12.71 4.90
C VAL A 154 14.04 11.36 4.32
N ILE A 155 14.23 10.27 5.08
CA ILE A 155 13.85 8.91 4.68
C ILE A 155 12.34 8.87 4.40
N GLY A 156 11.52 9.34 5.34
CA GLY A 156 10.06 9.32 5.22
C GLY A 156 9.54 10.00 3.96
N ARG A 157 10.04 11.21 3.65
CA ARG A 157 9.68 11.93 2.41
C ARG A 157 10.09 11.17 1.14
N ALA A 158 11.24 10.52 1.16
CA ALA A 158 11.70 9.73 0.03
C ALA A 158 10.83 8.48 -0.17
N LEU A 159 10.46 7.79 0.91
CA LEU A 159 9.57 6.63 0.90
C LEU A 159 8.19 7.01 0.40
N GLU A 160 7.56 8.05 0.96
CA GLU A 160 6.29 8.60 0.53
C GLU A 160 6.28 8.86 -0.98
N LYS A 161 7.26 9.64 -1.46
CA LYS A 161 7.40 9.94 -2.88
C LYS A 161 7.49 8.69 -3.75
N ASN A 162 8.27 7.69 -3.34
CA ASN A 162 8.44 6.45 -4.09
C ASN A 162 7.15 5.62 -4.13
N ILE A 163 6.43 5.53 -3.01
CA ILE A 163 5.15 4.83 -2.91
C ILE A 163 4.11 5.50 -3.83
N LEU A 164 3.92 6.81 -3.71
CA LEU A 164 2.94 7.54 -4.53
C LEU A 164 3.28 7.46 -6.03
N LYS A 165 4.56 7.55 -6.38
CA LYS A 165 5.00 7.35 -7.77
C LYS A 165 4.70 5.95 -8.29
N ALA A 166 4.84 4.92 -7.46
CA ALA A 166 4.51 3.55 -7.84
C ALA A 166 3.00 3.36 -7.99
N LEU A 167 2.19 3.90 -7.07
CA LEU A 167 0.73 3.89 -7.19
C LEU A 167 0.26 4.60 -8.45
N GLY A 168 0.84 5.77 -8.78
CA GLY A 168 0.51 6.47 -10.03
C GLY A 168 0.91 5.69 -11.30
N ARG A 169 2.04 4.98 -11.27
CA ARG A 169 2.40 4.08 -12.37
C ARG A 169 1.44 2.89 -12.50
N LYS A 170 1.01 2.31 -11.38
CA LYS A 170 0.06 1.20 -11.34
C LYS A 170 -1.31 1.67 -11.87
N LEU A 171 -1.79 2.84 -11.43
CA LEU A 171 -3.03 3.44 -11.93
C LEU A 171 -3.03 3.61 -13.46
N LYS A 172 -1.89 4.02 -14.02
CA LYS A 172 -1.75 4.27 -15.46
C LYS A 172 -1.55 3.00 -16.29
N ASN A 173 -0.79 2.03 -15.80
CA ASN A 173 -0.29 0.91 -16.60
C ASN A 173 -0.96 -0.43 -16.26
N ASP A 174 -1.59 -0.54 -15.09
CA ASP A 174 -2.23 -1.76 -14.58
C ASP A 174 -3.46 -1.38 -13.73
N ARG A 175 -4.48 -0.92 -14.43
CA ARG A 175 -5.72 -0.41 -13.82
C ARG A 175 -6.40 -1.44 -12.93
N GLU A 176 -6.44 -2.70 -13.35
CA GLU A 176 -7.09 -3.77 -12.59
C GLU A 176 -6.43 -3.97 -11.22
N SER A 177 -5.10 -4.05 -11.18
CA SER A 177 -4.38 -4.15 -9.91
C SER A 177 -4.51 -2.88 -9.06
N TYR A 178 -4.63 -1.71 -9.69
CA TYR A 178 -4.86 -0.47 -8.95
C TYR A 178 -6.25 -0.43 -8.33
N GLU A 179 -7.29 -0.91 -9.03
CA GLU A 179 -8.64 -0.99 -8.50
C GLU A 179 -8.76 -2.00 -7.34
N LYS A 180 -8.02 -3.11 -7.39
CA LYS A 180 -7.91 -4.03 -6.23
C LYS A 180 -7.30 -3.31 -5.02
N PHE A 181 -6.20 -2.59 -5.21
CA PHE A 181 -5.61 -1.74 -4.17
C PHE A 181 -6.60 -0.68 -3.68
N TRP A 182 -7.29 0.00 -4.59
CA TRP A 182 -8.25 1.04 -4.27
C TRP A 182 -9.42 0.55 -3.40
N ASN A 183 -9.94 -0.62 -3.68
CA ASN A 183 -11.05 -1.21 -2.92
C ASN A 183 -10.65 -1.48 -1.45
N GLU A 184 -9.40 -1.81 -1.19
CA GLU A 184 -8.88 -2.06 0.15
C GLU A 184 -8.42 -0.77 0.87
N PHE A 185 -7.71 0.10 0.17
CA PHE A 185 -6.96 1.20 0.78
C PHE A 185 -7.33 2.60 0.26
N GLY A 186 -8.23 2.71 -0.69
CA GLY A 186 -8.62 4.00 -1.29
C GLY A 186 -9.11 5.02 -0.28
N LYS A 187 -9.84 4.56 0.75
CA LYS A 187 -10.29 5.39 1.86
C LYS A 187 -9.13 6.06 2.61
N SER A 188 -8.00 5.38 2.77
CA SER A 188 -6.79 5.96 3.40
C SER A 188 -6.26 7.15 2.62
N LEU A 189 -6.24 7.07 1.27
CA LEU A 189 -5.81 8.20 0.42
C LEU A 189 -6.78 9.38 0.51
N LYS A 190 -8.09 9.13 0.56
CA LYS A 190 -9.12 10.16 0.76
C LYS A 190 -8.94 10.88 2.12
N ILE A 191 -8.69 10.11 3.19
CA ILE A 191 -8.36 10.66 4.51
C ILE A 191 -7.09 11.51 4.44
N GLY A 192 -6.09 11.09 3.66
CA GLY A 192 -4.86 11.85 3.42
C GLY A 192 -5.12 13.21 2.79
N VAL A 193 -6.02 13.27 1.79
CA VAL A 193 -6.45 14.55 1.19
C VAL A 193 -7.15 15.42 2.24
N TYR A 194 -8.11 14.90 2.97
CA TYR A 194 -8.81 15.64 4.01
C TYR A 194 -7.86 16.18 5.09
N ASN A 195 -6.96 15.33 5.60
CA ASN A 195 -6.01 15.72 6.64
C ASN A 195 -4.99 16.78 6.16
N SER A 196 -4.76 16.90 4.84
CA SER A 196 -3.86 17.91 4.28
C SER A 196 -4.30 19.33 4.59
N MET A 197 -5.59 19.55 4.79
CA MET A 197 -6.15 20.84 5.20
C MET A 197 -5.64 21.27 6.59
N TYR A 198 -5.53 20.33 7.52
CA TYR A 198 -5.07 20.62 8.89
C TYR A 198 -3.56 20.71 9.01
N THR A 199 -2.83 19.99 8.16
CA THR A 199 -1.35 20.02 8.16
C THR A 199 -0.80 21.18 7.35
N GLY A 200 -1.65 21.92 6.62
CA GLY A 200 -1.25 22.99 5.70
C GLY A 200 -0.43 22.48 4.50
N SER A 201 -0.46 21.19 4.22
CA SER A 201 0.32 20.56 3.16
C SER A 201 -0.47 20.51 1.85
N SER A 202 -0.46 21.59 1.10
CA SER A 202 -1.00 21.60 -0.28
C SER A 202 -0.30 20.57 -1.18
N ASP A 203 0.98 20.32 -0.95
CA ASP A 203 1.78 19.32 -1.68
C ASP A 203 1.21 17.90 -1.52
N THR A 204 0.77 17.51 -0.32
CA THR A 204 0.14 16.19 -0.08
C THR A 204 -1.18 16.09 -0.84
N ARG A 205 -2.04 17.09 -0.76
CA ARG A 205 -3.31 17.13 -1.51
C ARG A 205 -3.06 17.00 -3.01
N ASP A 206 -2.13 17.77 -3.54
CA ASP A 206 -1.84 17.82 -4.97
C ASP A 206 -1.25 16.50 -5.50
N LYS A 207 -0.50 15.78 -4.67
CA LYS A 207 -0.02 14.43 -5.00
C LYS A 207 -1.11 13.37 -4.96
N LEU A 208 -2.07 13.49 -4.03
CA LEU A 208 -3.08 12.46 -3.80
C LEU A 208 -4.30 12.61 -4.72
N LYS A 209 -4.70 13.83 -5.09
CA LYS A 209 -5.93 14.09 -5.87
C LYS A 209 -5.99 13.31 -7.19
N ASP A 210 -4.83 13.09 -7.85
CA ASP A 210 -4.72 12.38 -9.10
C ASP A 210 -4.78 10.85 -8.94
N LEU A 211 -4.70 10.36 -7.70
CA LEU A 211 -4.78 8.94 -7.35
C LEU A 211 -6.19 8.52 -6.91
N LEU A 212 -7.10 9.46 -6.69
CA LEU A 212 -8.45 9.15 -6.22
C LEU A 212 -9.32 8.60 -7.34
N LEU A 213 -10.14 7.61 -6.99
CA LEU A 213 -11.17 7.06 -7.87
C LEU A 213 -12.55 7.34 -7.30
N PHE A 214 -13.48 7.62 -8.20
CA PHE A 214 -14.90 7.81 -7.89
C PHE A 214 -15.74 7.03 -8.89
N MET A 215 -16.90 6.54 -8.49
CA MET A 215 -17.80 5.86 -9.41
C MET A 215 -18.45 6.87 -10.33
N SER A 216 -18.49 6.57 -11.63
CA SER A 216 -19.12 7.42 -12.64
C SER A 216 -20.56 6.99 -12.91
N SER A 217 -21.44 7.97 -13.09
CA SER A 217 -22.83 7.73 -13.56
C SER A 217 -22.89 7.22 -14.99
N LYS A 218 -21.84 7.43 -15.80
CA LYS A 218 -21.84 7.14 -17.24
C LYS A 218 -21.85 5.64 -17.55
N ASP A 219 -21.04 4.88 -16.81
CA ASP A 219 -20.85 3.45 -17.06
C ASP A 219 -20.75 2.62 -15.77
N GLY A 220 -20.91 3.26 -14.62
CA GLY A 220 -20.79 2.62 -13.30
C GLY A 220 -19.37 2.21 -12.93
N LYS A 221 -18.36 2.65 -13.69
CA LYS A 221 -16.96 2.33 -13.43
C LYS A 221 -16.30 3.36 -12.54
N LEU A 222 -15.21 2.95 -11.92
CA LEU A 222 -14.32 3.85 -11.19
C LEU A 222 -13.52 4.72 -12.17
N VAL A 223 -13.43 6.01 -11.90
CA VAL A 223 -12.71 6.99 -12.73
C VAL A 223 -11.94 7.97 -11.85
N THR A 224 -10.83 8.48 -12.37
CA THR A 224 -10.12 9.61 -11.76
C THR A 224 -10.79 10.94 -12.08
N LEU A 225 -10.46 11.99 -11.33
CA LEU A 225 -10.88 13.36 -11.69
C LEU A 225 -10.35 13.76 -13.07
N LYS A 226 -9.13 13.33 -13.42
CA LYS A 226 -8.53 13.58 -14.74
C LYS A 226 -9.35 12.94 -15.86
N GLU A 227 -9.69 11.66 -15.73
CA GLU A 227 -10.50 10.94 -16.72
C GLU A 227 -11.89 11.55 -16.88
N TYR A 228 -12.48 12.07 -15.80
CA TYR A 228 -13.73 12.80 -15.84
C TYR A 228 -13.58 14.09 -16.63
N VAL A 229 -12.60 14.94 -16.31
CA VAL A 229 -12.36 16.24 -16.96
C VAL A 229 -12.03 16.07 -18.44
N ASP A 230 -11.23 15.08 -18.82
CA ASP A 230 -10.83 14.80 -20.20
C ASP A 230 -12.01 14.46 -21.12
N ARG A 231 -13.12 13.99 -20.57
CA ARG A 231 -14.33 13.62 -21.34
C ARG A 231 -15.51 14.56 -21.11
N MET A 232 -15.31 15.66 -20.35
CA MET A 232 -16.32 16.68 -20.19
C MET A 232 -16.58 17.41 -21.52
N PRO A 233 -17.84 17.72 -21.85
CA PRO A 233 -18.15 18.63 -22.95
C PRO A 233 -17.50 20.02 -22.75
N GLU A 234 -17.03 20.66 -23.82
CA GLU A 234 -16.42 22.00 -23.73
C GLU A 234 -17.33 23.04 -23.06
N SER A 235 -18.65 22.91 -23.18
CA SER A 235 -19.64 23.75 -22.54
C SER A 235 -19.75 23.57 -21.04
N GLN A 236 -19.29 22.43 -20.52
CA GLN A 236 -19.32 22.10 -19.09
C GLN A 236 -18.13 22.72 -18.38
N LYS A 237 -18.41 23.53 -17.34
CA LYS A 237 -17.36 24.26 -16.59
C LYS A 237 -17.14 23.75 -15.19
N LYS A 238 -17.92 22.78 -14.72
CA LYS A 238 -17.88 22.28 -13.35
C LYS A 238 -17.93 20.77 -13.33
N ILE A 239 -17.26 20.17 -12.36
CA ILE A 239 -17.39 18.75 -12.03
C ILE A 239 -18.68 18.58 -11.23
N TYR A 240 -19.55 17.67 -11.65
CA TYR A 240 -20.77 17.35 -10.93
C TYR A 240 -20.59 16.07 -10.10
N TYR A 241 -21.03 16.13 -8.87
CA TYR A 241 -21.03 14.98 -7.98
C TYR A 241 -22.32 14.91 -7.16
N ALA A 242 -22.66 13.74 -6.69
CA ALA A 242 -23.77 13.50 -5.79
C ALA A 242 -23.32 12.54 -4.68
N THR A 243 -23.78 12.78 -3.45
CA THR A 243 -23.43 11.99 -2.29
C THR A 243 -24.67 11.27 -1.73
N ALA A 244 -24.54 10.00 -1.43
CA ALA A 244 -25.51 9.20 -0.66
C ALA A 244 -24.83 7.93 -0.12
N LYS A 245 -25.57 7.19 0.71
CA LYS A 245 -25.10 5.91 1.28
C LYS A 245 -24.87 4.80 0.24
N ASP A 246 -25.56 4.87 -0.89
CA ASP A 246 -25.47 3.88 -1.97
C ASP A 246 -25.83 4.49 -3.34
N LYS A 247 -25.46 3.78 -4.39
CA LYS A 247 -25.67 4.16 -5.77
C LYS A 247 -27.17 4.33 -6.09
N GLU A 248 -28.02 3.44 -5.63
CA GLU A 248 -29.46 3.45 -5.93
C GLU A 248 -30.12 4.72 -5.38
N THR A 249 -29.73 5.13 -4.19
CA THR A 249 -30.23 6.39 -3.59
C THR A 249 -29.84 7.60 -4.46
N ILE A 250 -28.61 7.66 -4.99
CA ILE A 250 -28.19 8.75 -5.90
C ILE A 250 -29.00 8.72 -7.19
N GLU A 251 -29.15 7.56 -7.81
CA GLU A 251 -29.83 7.42 -9.09
C GLU A 251 -31.32 7.81 -9.05
N ASN A 252 -31.93 7.73 -7.87
CA ASN A 252 -33.31 8.12 -7.63
C ASN A 252 -33.48 9.60 -7.22
N LEU A 253 -32.41 10.38 -7.14
CA LEU A 253 -32.52 11.82 -6.87
C LEU A 253 -33.16 12.53 -8.08
N PRO A 254 -34.16 13.43 -7.88
CA PRO A 254 -34.80 14.17 -8.99
C PRO A 254 -33.81 14.95 -9.87
N GLN A 255 -32.74 15.45 -9.29
CA GLN A 255 -31.70 16.20 -10.00
C GLN A 255 -30.92 15.31 -11.00
N MET A 256 -30.82 14.01 -10.74
CA MET A 256 -30.12 13.07 -11.60
C MET A 256 -30.80 12.88 -12.94
N GLU A 257 -32.15 12.91 -13.00
CA GLU A 257 -32.90 12.85 -14.24
C GLU A 257 -32.54 14.01 -15.16
N THR A 258 -32.54 15.23 -14.65
CA THR A 258 -32.16 16.43 -15.41
C THR A 258 -30.73 16.39 -15.93
N LEU A 259 -29.79 15.88 -15.13
CA LEU A 259 -28.38 15.77 -15.53
C LEU A 259 -28.19 14.68 -16.59
N ARG A 260 -28.92 13.56 -16.47
CA ARG A 260 -28.93 12.47 -17.44
C ARG A 260 -29.47 12.92 -18.79
N ASP A 261 -30.59 13.67 -18.81
CA ASP A 261 -31.20 14.20 -20.03
C ASP A 261 -30.27 15.16 -20.78
N LYS A 262 -29.42 15.89 -20.03
CA LYS A 262 -28.38 16.75 -20.57
C LYS A 262 -27.09 16.04 -20.94
N GLY A 263 -26.99 14.72 -20.73
CA GLY A 263 -25.79 13.95 -20.98
C GLY A 263 -24.61 14.32 -20.06
N ILE A 264 -24.88 14.90 -18.90
CA ILE A 264 -23.85 15.31 -17.94
C ILE A 264 -23.49 14.11 -17.06
N GLU A 265 -22.21 13.79 -17.02
CA GLU A 265 -21.64 12.79 -16.13
C GLU A 265 -21.61 13.32 -14.69
N VAL A 266 -21.93 12.43 -13.73
CA VAL A 266 -21.93 12.73 -12.30
C VAL A 266 -21.04 11.72 -11.57
N LEU A 267 -20.17 12.18 -10.68
CA LEU A 267 -19.40 11.31 -9.80
C LEU A 267 -20.23 10.95 -8.57
N TYR A 268 -20.26 9.68 -8.22
CA TYR A 268 -20.94 9.18 -7.02
C TYR A 268 -19.97 9.12 -5.86
N LEU A 269 -20.28 9.85 -4.81
CA LEU A 269 -19.55 9.91 -3.56
C LEU A 269 -20.26 8.99 -2.56
N LEU A 270 -19.75 7.76 -2.42
CA LEU A 270 -20.40 6.69 -1.65
C LEU A 270 -19.76 6.46 -0.29
N ASP A 271 -18.58 7.02 -0.06
CA ASP A 271 -17.84 6.91 1.20
C ASP A 271 -18.08 8.19 2.03
N PRO A 272 -18.36 8.11 3.34
CA PRO A 272 -18.53 9.31 4.16
C PRO A 272 -17.38 10.32 4.11
N VAL A 273 -16.16 9.88 3.78
CA VAL A 273 -15.00 10.76 3.64
C VAL A 273 -14.93 11.46 2.27
N ASP A 274 -15.69 11.02 1.28
CA ASP A 274 -15.62 11.55 -0.09
C ASP A 274 -15.95 13.04 -0.15
N GLU A 275 -17.02 13.44 0.55
CA GLU A 275 -17.48 14.81 0.59
C GLU A 275 -16.38 15.73 1.15
N PHE A 276 -15.76 15.35 2.25
CA PHE A 276 -14.65 16.10 2.84
C PHE A 276 -13.40 16.15 1.95
N ALA A 277 -13.10 15.05 1.25
CA ALA A 277 -11.97 14.99 0.33
C ALA A 277 -12.19 15.92 -0.88
N ILE A 278 -13.39 15.91 -1.48
CA ILE A 278 -13.74 16.77 -2.62
C ILE A 278 -13.76 18.24 -2.20
N GLU A 279 -14.33 18.58 -1.05
CA GLU A 279 -14.28 19.94 -0.52
C GLU A 279 -12.86 20.44 -0.29
N THR A 280 -11.97 19.57 0.19
CA THR A 280 -10.54 19.89 0.39
C THR A 280 -9.82 20.10 -0.93
N ILE A 281 -10.14 19.33 -1.98
CA ILE A 281 -9.59 19.53 -3.33
C ILE A 281 -10.06 20.85 -3.91
N HIS A 282 -11.33 21.21 -3.69
CA HIS A 282 -11.96 22.45 -4.08
C HIS A 282 -11.95 22.75 -5.57
N GLN A 283 -10.86 22.51 -6.27
CA GLN A 283 -10.68 22.77 -7.70
C GLN A 283 -9.75 21.75 -8.34
N TYR A 284 -10.13 21.27 -9.53
CA TYR A 284 -9.32 20.39 -10.35
C TYR A 284 -9.25 20.92 -11.80
N GLU A 285 -8.02 21.21 -12.30
CA GLU A 285 -7.78 21.76 -13.64
C GLU A 285 -8.73 22.94 -13.99
N GLU A 286 -8.85 23.92 -13.10
CA GLU A 286 -9.72 25.12 -13.25
C GLU A 286 -11.24 24.82 -13.29
N LYS A 287 -11.65 23.61 -12.91
CA LYS A 287 -13.06 23.16 -12.86
C LYS A 287 -13.57 23.03 -11.44
#